data_d41d500e2364eb9a08e3628acc245cf9
#
_entry.id   d41d500e2364eb9a08e3628acc245cf9
#
_cell.length_a   1.000
_cell.length_b   1.000
_cell.length_c   1.000
_cell.angle_alpha   90.00
_cell.angle_beta   90.00
_cell.angle_gamma   90.00
#
_symmetry.space_group_name_H-M   'P 1'
#
loop_
_entity.id
_entity.type
_entity.pdbx_description
1 polymer ?
#
loop_
_entity_poly.entity_id
_entity_poly.type
_entity_poly.pdbx_seq_one_letter_code
_entity_poly.pdbx_strand_id
1 'polypeptide(L)'
;MATNTVPMRSMPVKIYQSALRVMVAVPMPGVEPEDISVEITPASHLIIRARQRGELKGLKTELLNEWIAGDAEREIALSAPVDGEMANVTYGNGVLVVALPIAQQTRPAQLTLTALTATRGLHAGNMGRPIRPYARV
;
A
#
# COMPACT_ATOMS: atom_id res chain seq x y z
N MET A 1 13.10 21.35 -22.40
CA MET A 1 13.70 21.15 -21.14
C MET A 1 13.23 19.85 -20.49
N ALA A 2 14.13 19.04 -20.20
CA ALA A 2 13.75 17.78 -19.60
C ALA A 2 13.32 18.02 -18.17
N THR A 3 12.25 17.42 -17.80
CA THR A 3 11.86 17.42 -16.41
C THR A 3 12.62 16.31 -15.72
N ASN A 4 12.97 16.56 -14.50
CA ASN A 4 13.60 15.52 -13.70
C ASN A 4 12.57 14.72 -12.94
N THR A 5 11.33 14.78 -13.39
CA THR A 5 10.26 14.07 -12.73
C THR A 5 10.40 12.59 -13.00
N VAL A 6 10.51 11.81 -11.94
CA VAL A 6 10.49 10.37 -12.06
C VAL A 6 9.03 9.94 -12.18
N PRO A 7 8.68 9.20 -13.23
CA PRO A 7 7.29 8.77 -13.36
C PRO A 7 6.86 7.94 -12.17
N MET A 8 5.61 8.11 -11.78
CA MET A 8 5.03 7.27 -10.76
C MET A 8 5.00 5.83 -11.23
N ARG A 9 5.40 4.96 -10.35
CA ARG A 9 5.35 3.54 -10.62
C ARG A 9 3.90 3.05 -10.51
N SER A 10 3.48 2.23 -11.44
CA SER A 10 2.16 1.62 -11.36
C SER A 10 2.26 0.32 -10.57
N MET A 11 1.33 0.13 -9.66
CA MET A 11 1.30 -1.04 -8.80
C MET A 11 0.36 -2.08 -9.38
N PRO A 12 0.75 -3.35 -9.37
CA PRO A 12 -0.19 -4.40 -9.76
C PRO A 12 -1.30 -4.53 -8.72
N VAL A 13 -2.47 -4.91 -9.16
CA VAL A 13 -3.61 -5.05 -8.28
C VAL A 13 -4.37 -6.32 -8.60
N LYS A 14 -5.06 -6.84 -7.59
CA LYS A 14 -6.10 -7.83 -7.76
C LYS A 14 -7.41 -7.23 -7.31
N ILE A 15 -8.44 -7.44 -8.09
CA ILE A 15 -9.76 -6.91 -7.78
C ILE A 15 -10.74 -8.06 -7.71
N TYR A 16 -11.47 -8.12 -6.61
CA TYR A 16 -12.52 -9.10 -6.40
C TYR A 16 -13.83 -8.35 -6.22
N GLN A 17 -14.90 -8.96 -6.68
CA GLN A 17 -16.22 -8.36 -6.50
C GLN A 17 -17.23 -9.44 -6.13
N SER A 18 -18.04 -9.13 -5.14
CA SER A 18 -19.20 -9.93 -4.78
C SER A 18 -20.43 -9.07 -4.96
N ALA A 19 -21.59 -9.61 -4.60
CA ALA A 19 -22.80 -8.81 -4.67
C ALA A 19 -22.77 -7.63 -3.70
N LEU A 20 -21.96 -7.71 -2.65
CA LEU A 20 -22.01 -6.72 -1.57
C LEU A 20 -20.80 -5.80 -1.53
N ARG A 21 -19.67 -6.19 -2.11
CA ARG A 21 -18.47 -5.37 -1.96
C ARG A 21 -17.48 -5.60 -3.09
N VAL A 22 -16.64 -4.61 -3.26
CA VAL A 22 -15.46 -4.69 -4.11
C VAL A 22 -14.25 -4.74 -3.20
N MET A 23 -13.33 -5.64 -3.49
CA MET A 23 -12.09 -5.75 -2.73
C MET A 23 -10.91 -5.62 -3.66
N VAL A 24 -9.95 -4.82 -3.26
CA VAL A 24 -8.75 -4.54 -4.05
C VAL A 24 -7.55 -4.88 -3.19
N ALA A 25 -6.67 -5.72 -3.71
CA ALA A 25 -5.45 -6.10 -3.00
C ALA A 25 -4.25 -5.61 -3.80
N VAL A 26 -3.31 -4.97 -3.12
CA VAL A 26 -2.14 -4.37 -3.74
C VAL A 26 -0.90 -4.72 -2.94
N PRO A 27 0.08 -5.38 -3.56
CA PRO A 27 1.33 -5.62 -2.84
C PRO A 27 2.16 -4.34 -2.80
N MET A 28 2.66 -4.04 -1.63
CA MET A 28 3.48 -2.84 -1.38
C MET A 28 4.61 -3.19 -0.42
N PRO A 29 5.50 -4.09 -0.81
CA PRO A 29 6.56 -4.47 0.12
C PRO A 29 7.43 -3.27 0.47
N GLY A 30 7.73 -3.14 1.74
CA GLY A 30 8.63 -2.10 2.21
C GLY A 30 8.01 -0.74 2.45
N VAL A 31 6.71 -0.60 2.24
CA VAL A 31 6.02 0.67 2.45
C VAL A 31 5.45 0.70 3.86
N GLU A 32 5.65 1.80 4.57
CA GLU A 32 5.07 1.96 5.89
C GLU A 32 3.62 2.37 5.78
N PRO A 33 2.78 1.95 6.73
CA PRO A 33 1.35 2.30 6.66
C PRO A 33 1.11 3.80 6.55
N GLU A 34 1.92 4.60 7.21
CA GLU A 34 1.76 6.05 7.20
C GLU A 34 2.02 6.66 5.83
N ASP A 35 2.68 5.92 4.96
CA ASP A 35 3.03 6.41 3.63
C ASP A 35 2.03 5.95 2.56
N ILE A 36 0.91 5.38 2.98
CA ILE A 36 -0.12 4.91 2.07
C ILE A 36 -1.32 5.82 2.18
N SER A 37 -1.86 6.24 1.05
CA SER A 37 -3.12 6.96 1.02
C SER A 37 -4.07 6.29 0.06
N VAL A 38 -5.35 6.32 0.41
CA VAL A 38 -6.42 5.71 -0.37
C VAL A 38 -7.49 6.75 -0.55
N GLU A 39 -7.91 6.94 -1.77
CA GLU A 39 -8.93 7.93 -2.07
C GLU A 39 -10.00 7.31 -2.94
N ILE A 40 -11.26 7.55 -2.61
CA ILE A 40 -12.39 7.23 -3.48
C ILE A 40 -12.95 8.55 -3.96
N THR A 41 -12.92 8.76 -5.27
CA THR A 41 -13.37 10.00 -5.85
C THR A 41 -14.88 9.99 -6.07
N PRO A 42 -15.51 11.16 -6.24
CA PRO A 42 -16.93 11.18 -6.56
C PRO A 42 -17.29 10.45 -7.85
N ALA A 43 -16.32 10.29 -8.74
CA ALA A 43 -16.53 9.57 -9.99
C ALA A 43 -16.35 8.07 -9.85
N SER A 44 -16.25 7.57 -8.62
CA SER A 44 -16.10 6.14 -8.33
C SER A 44 -14.78 5.59 -8.82
N HIS A 45 -13.73 6.37 -8.67
CA HIS A 45 -12.36 5.92 -8.91
C HIS A 45 -11.68 5.70 -7.58
N LEU A 46 -10.93 4.62 -7.50
CA LEU A 46 -10.08 4.32 -6.35
C LEU A 46 -8.67 4.71 -6.72
N ILE A 47 -8.07 5.57 -5.91
CA ILE A 47 -6.70 6.02 -6.14
C ILE A 47 -5.88 5.60 -4.93
N ILE A 48 -4.84 4.82 -5.17
CA ILE A 48 -3.95 4.33 -4.13
C ILE A 48 -2.58 4.91 -4.40
N ARG A 49 -2.03 5.56 -3.40
CA ARG A 49 -0.69 6.14 -3.49
C ARG A 49 0.17 5.57 -2.40
N ALA A 50 1.40 5.27 -2.75
CA ALA A 50 2.39 4.78 -1.81
C ALA A 50 3.63 5.64 -1.97
N ARG A 51 4.10 6.17 -0.86
CA ARG A 51 5.34 6.95 -0.85
C ARG A 51 6.45 6.05 -0.38
N GLN A 52 7.47 5.92 -1.16
CA GLN A 52 8.60 5.11 -0.78
C GLN A 52 9.65 5.99 -0.13
N ARG A 53 10.02 5.63 1.08
CA ARG A 53 11.05 6.35 1.79
C ARG A 53 12.39 6.06 1.15
N GLY A 54 13.30 6.95 1.40
CA GLY A 54 14.57 6.91 0.73
C GLY A 54 15.44 5.74 1.10
N GLU A 55 16.62 5.77 0.58
CA GLU A 55 17.57 4.69 0.66
C GLU A 55 18.14 4.54 2.05
N LEU A 56 18.82 3.44 2.25
CA LEU A 56 19.58 3.24 3.46
C LEU A 56 20.61 4.33 3.61
N LYS A 57 20.72 4.85 4.81
CA LYS A 57 21.61 5.96 5.06
C LYS A 57 23.04 5.47 5.23
N GLY A 58 23.96 6.37 4.96
CA GLY A 58 25.38 6.11 5.16
C GLY A 58 26.15 6.23 3.87
N LEU A 59 27.45 6.32 4.03
CA LEU A 59 28.34 6.38 2.89
C LEU A 59 28.52 4.95 2.37
N LYS A 60 28.06 4.73 1.15
CA LYS A 60 28.20 3.43 0.55
C LYS A 60 28.01 3.53 -0.94
N THR A 61 28.55 2.56 -1.62
CA THR A 61 28.41 2.46 -3.06
C THR A 61 27.41 1.36 -3.36
N GLU A 62 26.40 1.67 -4.14
CA GLU A 62 25.45 0.68 -4.57
C GLU A 62 26.04 -0.12 -5.71
N LEU A 63 26.17 -1.41 -5.53
CA LEU A 63 26.78 -2.27 -6.53
C LEU A 63 25.78 -2.88 -7.49
N LEU A 64 24.55 -3.04 -7.06
CA LEU A 64 23.52 -3.64 -7.88
C LEU A 64 22.17 -3.21 -7.36
N ASN A 65 21.30 -2.78 -8.25
CA ASN A 65 19.94 -2.40 -7.86
C ASN A 65 18.98 -2.85 -8.94
N GLU A 66 18.26 -3.89 -8.64
CA GLU A 66 17.24 -4.41 -9.55
C GLU A 66 15.84 -4.13 -9.04
N TRP A 67 15.73 -3.30 -8.00
CA TRP A 67 14.42 -2.98 -7.44
C TRP A 67 13.73 -1.95 -8.29
N ILE A 68 12.44 -2.17 -8.50
CA ILE A 68 11.58 -1.13 -9.02
C ILE A 68 11.11 -0.34 -7.81
N ALA A 69 11.70 0.81 -7.63
CA ALA A 69 11.49 1.60 -6.42
C ALA A 69 10.97 2.98 -6.76
N GLY A 70 10.50 3.69 -5.75
CA GLY A 70 10.00 5.04 -5.90
C GLY A 70 8.55 5.13 -5.52
N ASP A 71 8.04 6.35 -5.51
CA ASP A 71 6.63 6.58 -5.24
C ASP A 71 5.79 5.90 -6.30
N ALA A 72 4.63 5.42 -5.89
CA ALA A 72 3.77 4.65 -6.76
C ALA A 72 2.35 5.15 -6.64
N GLU A 73 1.62 5.04 -7.73
CA GLU A 73 0.21 5.43 -7.75
C GLU A 73 -0.55 4.49 -8.66
N ARG A 74 -1.75 4.15 -8.26
CA ARG A 74 -2.64 3.37 -9.09
C ARG A 74 -4.03 3.96 -9.00
N GLU A 75 -4.62 4.24 -10.15
CA GLU A 75 -6.00 4.67 -10.24
C GLU A 75 -6.82 3.60 -10.92
N ILE A 76 -7.95 3.26 -10.34
CA ILE A 76 -8.81 2.19 -10.80
C ILE A 76 -10.22 2.74 -10.94
N ALA A 77 -10.80 2.63 -12.13
CA ALA A 77 -12.21 2.93 -12.31
C ALA A 77 -13.00 1.74 -11.79
N LEU A 78 -13.80 1.96 -10.76
CA LEU A 78 -14.58 0.89 -10.17
C LEU A 78 -15.80 0.61 -11.01
N SER A 79 -16.21 -0.66 -11.06
CA SER A 79 -17.32 -1.08 -11.89
C SER A 79 -18.68 -0.78 -11.27
N ALA A 80 -18.70 -0.38 -10.00
CA ALA A 80 -19.94 -0.10 -9.29
C ALA A 80 -19.71 1.07 -8.35
N PRO A 81 -20.76 1.81 -7.99
CA PRO A 81 -20.63 2.81 -6.94
C PRO A 81 -20.35 2.15 -5.61
N VAL A 82 -19.52 2.77 -4.81
CA VAL A 82 -19.11 2.22 -3.53
C VAL A 82 -19.21 3.28 -2.45
N ASP A 83 -19.35 2.80 -1.22
CA ASP A 83 -19.38 3.69 -0.06
C ASP A 83 -17.98 3.81 0.52
N GLY A 84 -17.30 4.88 0.13
CA GLY A 84 -15.95 5.11 0.62
C GLY A 84 -15.88 5.42 2.10
N GLU A 85 -16.96 5.94 2.68
CA GLU A 85 -16.97 6.24 4.10
C GLU A 85 -17.02 4.98 4.95
N MET A 86 -17.49 3.88 4.36
CA MET A 86 -17.53 2.60 5.04
C MET A 86 -16.43 1.66 4.57
N ALA A 87 -15.41 2.21 3.94
CA ALA A 87 -14.29 1.41 3.47
C ALA A 87 -13.54 0.81 4.65
N ASN A 88 -13.13 -0.42 4.48
CA ASN A 88 -12.27 -1.10 5.43
C ASN A 88 -10.92 -1.31 4.76
N VAL A 89 -9.88 -0.72 5.33
CA VAL A 89 -8.55 -0.76 4.76
C VAL A 89 -7.63 -1.45 5.75
N THR A 90 -6.96 -2.49 5.30
CA THR A 90 -6.01 -3.21 6.13
C THR A 90 -4.68 -3.31 5.39
N TYR A 91 -3.62 -3.38 6.15
CA TYR A 91 -2.28 -3.50 5.58
C TYR A 91 -1.48 -4.44 6.47
N GLY A 92 -1.04 -5.53 5.88
CA GLY A 92 -0.25 -6.50 6.60
C GLY A 92 0.57 -7.33 5.64
N ASN A 93 1.73 -7.75 6.09
CA ASN A 93 2.66 -8.54 5.27
C ASN A 93 2.98 -7.88 3.94
N GLY A 94 2.97 -6.56 3.91
CA GLY A 94 3.25 -5.83 2.68
C GLY A 94 2.12 -5.82 1.67
N VAL A 95 0.90 -6.19 2.08
CA VAL A 95 -0.24 -6.19 1.17
C VAL A 95 -1.33 -5.29 1.73
N LEU A 96 -1.77 -4.36 0.89
CA LEU A 96 -2.88 -3.48 1.21
C LEU A 96 -4.16 -4.11 0.68
N VAL A 97 -5.18 -4.17 1.51
CA VAL A 97 -6.49 -4.65 1.08
C VAL A 97 -7.51 -3.57 1.38
N VAL A 98 -8.22 -3.16 0.35
CA VAL A 98 -9.28 -2.17 0.47
C VAL A 98 -10.59 -2.88 0.18
N ALA A 99 -11.50 -2.88 1.15
CA ALA A 99 -12.82 -3.48 0.99
C ALA A 99 -13.83 -2.35 0.98
N LEU A 100 -14.63 -2.30 -0.08
CA LEU A 100 -15.55 -1.20 -0.32
C LEU A 100 -16.96 -1.75 -0.49
N PRO A 101 -17.89 -1.41 0.40
CA PRO A 101 -19.27 -1.83 0.20
C PRO A 101 -19.85 -1.20 -1.06
N ILE A 102 -20.57 -1.99 -1.83
CA ILE A 102 -21.27 -1.47 -3.00
C ILE A 102 -22.48 -0.68 -2.51
N ALA A 103 -22.71 0.46 -3.12
CA ALA A 103 -23.78 1.36 -2.72
C ALA A 103 -24.54 1.81 -3.95
N GLN A 104 -25.65 2.49 -3.74
CA GLN A 104 -26.42 3.04 -4.86
C GLN A 104 -25.77 4.26 -5.45
N GLN A 105 -25.05 5.00 -4.61
CA GLN A 105 -24.28 6.17 -5.05
C GLN A 105 -22.92 6.09 -4.41
N THR A 106 -21.94 6.59 -5.13
CA THR A 106 -20.58 6.64 -4.59
C THR A 106 -20.51 7.69 -3.49
N ARG A 107 -19.94 7.29 -2.36
CA ARG A 107 -19.57 8.22 -1.31
C ARG A 107 -18.06 8.36 -1.32
N PRO A 108 -17.56 9.55 -1.66
CA PRO A 108 -16.11 9.74 -1.73
C PRO A 108 -15.51 9.77 -0.33
N ALA A 109 -14.22 9.44 -0.25
CA ALA A 109 -13.51 9.46 1.01
C ALA A 109 -12.02 9.52 0.75
N GLN A 110 -11.30 10.05 1.73
CA GLN A 110 -9.84 10.02 1.75
C GLN A 110 -9.42 9.34 3.02
N LEU A 111 -8.59 8.33 2.88
CA LEU A 111 -8.21 7.49 4.01
C LEU A 111 -6.70 7.44 4.10
N THR A 112 -6.21 7.55 5.32
CA THR A 112 -4.81 7.32 5.62
C THR A 112 -4.74 6.25 6.67
N LEU A 113 -3.65 5.53 6.68
CA LEU A 113 -3.47 4.44 7.60
C LEU A 113 -2.59 4.88 8.76
N THR A 114 -2.92 4.38 9.93
CA THR A 114 -2.04 4.55 11.08
C THR A 114 -1.52 3.18 11.46
N ALA A 115 -0.27 3.17 11.89
CA ALA A 115 0.33 1.94 12.32
C ALA A 115 -0.21 1.57 13.68
N LEU A 116 -0.82 0.41 13.78
CA LEU A 116 -1.28 -0.11 15.04
C LEU A 116 -0.26 -1.14 15.53
N THR A 117 -0.08 -1.18 16.83
CA THR A 117 0.88 -2.12 17.41
C THR A 117 0.58 -3.55 16.97
N ALA A 118 -0.68 -3.90 16.94
CA ALA A 118 -1.07 -5.25 16.57
C ALA A 118 -0.71 -5.58 15.13
N THR A 119 -0.85 -4.62 14.24
CA THR A 119 -0.48 -4.86 12.84
C THR A 119 1.01 -4.88 12.68
N ARG A 120 1.73 -4.20 13.55
CA ARG A 120 3.18 -4.26 13.49
C ARG A 120 3.73 -5.60 13.94
N GLY A 121 2.92 -6.39 14.57
CA GLY A 121 3.31 -7.75 14.89
C GLY A 121 3.61 -8.58 13.66
N LEU A 122 3.26 -8.09 12.49
CA LEU A 122 3.61 -8.75 11.25
C LEU A 122 5.08 -8.59 10.89
N HIS A 123 5.80 -7.76 11.59
CA HIS A 123 7.23 -7.66 11.42
C HIS A 123 7.87 -8.83 12.15
N ALA A 124 8.10 -9.87 11.41
CA ALA A 124 8.78 -11.04 11.96
C ALA A 124 10.26 -10.85 11.78
N GLY A 125 10.98 -10.80 12.86
CA GLY A 125 12.41 -10.59 12.77
C GLY A 125 12.96 -10.28 14.12
N ASN A 126 14.23 -9.97 14.17
CA ASN A 126 14.87 -9.74 15.44
C ASN A 126 14.83 -8.28 15.88
N MET A 127 14.15 -7.43 15.13
CA MET A 127 13.99 -6.02 15.48
C MET A 127 15.33 -5.31 15.70
N GLY A 128 16.30 -5.67 14.89
CA GLY A 128 17.62 -5.09 14.99
C GLY A 128 18.56 -5.77 15.96
N ARG A 129 18.11 -6.80 16.62
CA ARG A 129 18.98 -7.56 17.51
C ARG A 129 19.62 -8.71 16.77
N PRO A 130 20.84 -9.09 17.14
CA PRO A 130 21.43 -10.26 16.49
C PRO A 130 20.60 -11.48 16.74
N ILE A 131 20.47 -12.29 15.72
CA ILE A 131 19.79 -13.56 15.87
C ILE A 131 20.70 -14.45 16.70
N ARG A 132 20.14 -15.02 17.76
CA ARG A 132 20.91 -15.93 18.56
C ARG A 132 21.32 -17.10 17.71
N PRO A 133 22.57 -17.47 17.73
CA PRO A 133 22.97 -18.65 16.96
C PRO A 133 22.21 -19.87 17.43
N TYR A 134 22.06 -20.80 16.53
CA TYR A 134 21.42 -22.03 16.90
C TYR A 134 22.06 -22.60 18.12
N ALA A 135 21.21 -22.90 19.05
CA ALA A 135 21.74 -23.61 20.20
C ALA A 135 22.34 -24.90 19.70
N ARG A 136 23.59 -25.02 19.98
CA ARG A 136 24.18 -26.27 19.69
C ARG A 136 23.75 -27.17 20.75
N VAL A 137 23.19 -28.14 20.38
CA VAL A 137 22.82 -29.08 21.40
C VAL A 137 23.53 -30.33 21.14
#